data_4dbfc46fbf0b42f7c94bb1b18a9262aa
#
_entry.id   4dbfc46fbf0b42f7c94bb1b18a9262aa
#
_cell.length_a   1.000
_cell.length_b   1.000
_cell.length_c   1.000
_cell.angle_alpha   90.00
_cell.angle_beta   90.00
_cell.angle_gamma   90.00
#
_symmetry.space_group_name_H-M   'P 1'
#
loop_
_entity.id
_entity.type
_entity.pdbx_description
1 polymer ?
#
loop_
_entity_poly.entity_id
_entity_poly.type
_entity_poly.pdbx_seq_one_letter_code
_entity_poly.pdbx_strand_id
1 'polypeptide(L)'
;MRGPGRALFFFLAVAAFFAATIGGWRWHEGARVVRLGGDRAAYLHFDIVEVRLETKDSDLDDEFRRTPPRAVVTRDGETLTTIAGIRELTLTRAAPGVWSARWPVPWNAPVGSYFPALLGREDLKERLRVAPFLIGRRAPIPLPKGGFVVATLESVAPLSTMRVKAPDGTEKDWRGLLDWAKDLGADAFLILGGQSPGLQDGQVWVETNRGILPEVAKECHARGLKFGTYAMFSLTMSKTVKIPGYEYGLEIKDSKPVVTRAVSIREPKRLDDVAAFLKPFADDPNVDFVGVDYIRNALGGYELTDDFAAEMPGVKVPPEWPKLSRDERMTWLARKKIMRKDSDFIDAWQWWRARRVALVVKELKRRLGDAKPLWAFTLTWDKGWHHGQDVVMMNDAGVDYDALMFYEADKPQYDAMLKDWHAYVRRGDAQLIPGNIFDWELHQKDPAGPAEFGRRMRRAVDDVYGDGPARAVFFHDLARLLWGRLGPWGTKGWADEARSISRYVKSRAASAPEKKP
;
A
#
# COMPACT_ATOMS: atom_id res chain seq x y z
N MET A 1 11.86 -29.92 -7.00
CA MET A 1 12.48 -28.78 -6.32
C MET A 1 13.00 -27.82 -7.40
N ARG A 2 12.23 -26.79 -7.71
CA ARG A 2 12.65 -25.70 -8.63
C ARG A 2 12.69 -24.43 -7.79
N GLY A 3 13.90 -23.99 -7.46
CA GLY A 3 14.17 -22.93 -6.48
C GLY A 3 13.74 -21.52 -6.96
N PRO A 4 13.58 -20.58 -6.03
CA PRO A 4 13.15 -19.19 -6.25
C PRO A 4 14.13 -18.33 -7.06
N GLY A 5 15.24 -18.90 -7.52
CA GLY A 5 16.27 -18.19 -8.29
C GLY A 5 15.87 -17.76 -9.72
N ARG A 6 14.80 -18.31 -10.31
CA ARG A 6 14.52 -18.02 -11.73
C ARG A 6 13.85 -16.68 -11.99
N ALA A 7 13.00 -16.19 -11.09
CA ALA A 7 12.38 -14.86 -11.25
C ALA A 7 13.39 -13.74 -10.97
N LEU A 8 14.22 -13.92 -9.95
CA LEU A 8 15.32 -12.99 -9.65
C LEU A 8 16.36 -12.99 -10.78
N PHE A 9 16.66 -14.18 -11.37
CA PHE A 9 17.57 -14.29 -12.51
C PHE A 9 17.03 -13.63 -13.77
N PHE A 10 15.72 -13.70 -14.02
CA PHE A 10 15.10 -13.02 -15.15
C PHE A 10 15.12 -11.50 -14.97
N PHE A 11 14.85 -10.99 -13.75
CA PHE A 11 14.94 -9.57 -13.45
C PHE A 11 16.39 -9.05 -13.51
N LEU A 12 17.34 -9.82 -13.00
CA LEU A 12 18.78 -9.49 -13.09
C LEU A 12 19.31 -9.61 -14.51
N ALA A 13 18.83 -10.58 -15.29
CA ALA A 13 19.22 -10.73 -16.69
C ALA A 13 18.65 -9.62 -17.59
N VAL A 14 17.40 -9.19 -17.35
CA VAL A 14 16.80 -8.05 -18.04
C VAL A 14 17.47 -6.74 -17.60
N ALA A 15 17.71 -6.55 -16.31
CA ALA A 15 18.46 -5.38 -15.81
C ALA A 15 19.91 -5.38 -16.29
N ALA A 16 20.59 -6.54 -16.35
CA ALA A 16 21.94 -6.68 -16.88
C ALA A 16 21.98 -6.49 -18.41
N PHE A 17 20.97 -6.97 -19.13
CA PHE A 17 20.87 -6.73 -20.59
C PHE A 17 20.65 -5.23 -20.88
N PHE A 18 19.80 -4.53 -20.10
CA PHE A 18 19.62 -3.09 -20.23
C PHE A 18 20.83 -2.30 -19.70
N ALA A 19 21.45 -2.75 -18.60
CA ALA A 19 22.70 -2.13 -18.11
C ALA A 19 23.87 -2.34 -19.09
N ALA A 20 23.95 -3.49 -19.74
CA ALA A 20 24.93 -3.75 -20.81
C ALA A 20 24.62 -2.95 -22.08
N THR A 21 23.34 -2.77 -22.45
CA THR A 21 22.96 -1.89 -23.57
C THR A 21 23.17 -0.41 -23.22
N ILE A 22 22.98 0.02 -22.00
CA ILE A 22 23.24 1.41 -21.54
C ILE A 22 24.74 1.60 -21.26
N GLY A 23 25.42 0.63 -20.64
CA GLY A 23 26.85 0.69 -20.29
C GLY A 23 27.80 0.35 -21.46
N GLY A 24 27.33 -0.36 -22.51
CA GLY A 24 28.10 -0.71 -23.70
C GLY A 24 28.18 0.37 -24.79
N TRP A 25 27.45 1.46 -24.62
CA TRP A 25 27.51 2.62 -25.51
C TRP A 25 28.72 3.49 -25.19
N ARG A 26 29.89 3.00 -25.59
CA ARG A 26 31.10 3.82 -25.59
C ARG A 26 30.92 5.03 -26.51
N TRP A 27 31.19 6.17 -25.93
CA TRP A 27 31.20 7.50 -26.53
C TRP A 27 32.22 7.62 -27.71
N HIS A 28 31.90 7.04 -28.88
CA HIS A 28 32.70 7.26 -30.08
C HIS A 28 31.95 7.98 -31.20
N GLU A 29 30.70 8.36 -30.99
CA GLU A 29 29.98 9.18 -31.97
C GLU A 29 29.98 10.65 -31.54
N GLY A 30 30.38 11.49 -32.49
CA GLY A 30 30.75 12.87 -32.33
C GLY A 30 29.85 13.81 -31.54
N ALA A 31 30.33 15.03 -31.32
CA ALA A 31 29.74 16.10 -30.50
C ALA A 31 28.27 16.49 -30.76
N ARG A 32 27.65 15.90 -31.77
CA ARG A 32 26.27 16.23 -32.23
C ARG A 32 25.16 15.30 -31.77
N VAL A 33 25.47 14.22 -31.04
CA VAL A 33 24.42 13.29 -30.56
C VAL A 33 23.64 13.92 -29.40
N VAL A 34 22.32 13.80 -29.46
CA VAL A 34 21.39 14.18 -28.40
C VAL A 34 20.78 12.90 -27.83
N ARG A 35 20.81 12.74 -26.52
CA ARG A 35 20.24 11.58 -25.83
C ARG A 35 19.02 12.00 -25.03
N LEU A 36 17.97 11.20 -25.06
CA LEU A 36 16.76 11.41 -24.29
C LEU A 36 16.36 10.08 -23.64
N GLY A 37 16.20 10.05 -22.32
CA GLY A 37 15.89 8.83 -21.58
C GLY A 37 15.49 9.11 -20.15
N GLY A 38 15.26 8.04 -19.38
CA GLY A 38 15.16 8.13 -17.92
C GLY A 38 16.53 8.11 -17.25
N ASP A 39 16.64 8.62 -16.00
CA ASP A 39 17.84 8.52 -15.18
C ASP A 39 18.18 7.08 -14.78
N ARG A 40 17.22 6.16 -14.88
CA ARG A 40 17.34 4.73 -14.64
C ARG A 40 16.68 3.94 -15.76
N ALA A 41 17.06 2.65 -15.89
CA ALA A 41 16.47 1.75 -16.88
C ALA A 41 15.09 1.20 -16.47
N ALA A 42 14.80 1.16 -15.17
CA ALA A 42 13.55 0.59 -14.66
C ALA A 42 13.06 1.34 -13.42
N TYR A 43 11.74 1.38 -13.27
CA TYR A 43 11.00 2.05 -12.22
C TYR A 43 9.84 1.20 -11.73
N LEU A 44 9.36 1.49 -10.53
CA LEU A 44 8.17 0.93 -9.91
C LEU A 44 7.06 2.00 -9.82
N HIS A 45 5.84 1.60 -9.47
CA HIS A 45 4.69 2.51 -9.50
C HIS A 45 4.77 3.70 -8.53
N PHE A 46 5.59 3.63 -7.50
CA PHE A 46 5.81 4.75 -6.58
C PHE A 46 7.02 5.62 -6.96
N ASP A 47 7.65 5.37 -8.10
CA ASP A 47 8.81 6.15 -8.54
C ASP A 47 8.41 7.44 -9.27
N ILE A 48 9.35 8.38 -9.26
CA ILE A 48 9.35 9.55 -10.13
C ILE A 48 10.51 9.38 -11.09
N VAL A 49 10.22 9.33 -12.38
CA VAL A 49 11.22 9.26 -13.46
C VAL A 49 11.83 10.64 -13.64
N GLU A 50 13.13 10.75 -13.63
CA GLU A 50 13.80 11.95 -14.11
C GLU A 50 14.09 11.77 -15.60
N VAL A 51 13.23 12.38 -16.44
CA VAL A 51 13.43 12.41 -17.89
C VAL A 51 14.57 13.36 -18.19
N ARG A 52 15.65 12.84 -18.79
CA ARG A 52 16.87 13.58 -19.08
C ARG A 52 17.11 13.70 -20.57
N LEU A 53 17.51 14.91 -20.97
CA LEU A 53 18.06 15.18 -22.28
C LEU A 53 19.51 15.61 -22.11
N GLU A 54 20.41 14.97 -22.83
CA GLU A 54 21.84 15.24 -22.76
C GLU A 54 22.38 15.58 -24.16
N THR A 55 23.19 16.64 -24.25
CA THR A 55 23.87 17.05 -25.47
C THR A 55 25.28 17.56 -25.16
N LYS A 56 26.24 17.34 -26.06
CA LYS A 56 27.55 17.95 -26.04
C LYS A 56 27.68 19.15 -27.00
N ASP A 57 26.59 19.44 -27.72
CA ASP A 57 26.49 20.54 -28.66
C ASP A 57 26.22 21.84 -27.87
N SER A 58 27.24 22.73 -27.81
CA SER A 58 27.15 23.99 -27.08
C SER A 58 26.11 24.92 -27.67
N ASP A 59 25.96 24.93 -29.00
CA ASP A 59 25.03 25.81 -29.69
C ASP A 59 23.61 25.39 -29.40
N LEU A 60 23.36 24.08 -29.34
CA LEU A 60 22.08 23.51 -28.94
C LEU A 60 21.77 23.76 -27.45
N ASP A 61 22.75 23.63 -26.55
CA ASP A 61 22.58 23.96 -25.12
C ASP A 61 22.24 25.46 -24.95
N ASP A 62 22.87 26.35 -25.73
CA ASP A 62 22.54 27.78 -25.70
C ASP A 62 21.19 28.10 -26.33
N GLU A 63 20.75 27.36 -27.33
CA GLU A 63 19.39 27.44 -27.86
C GLU A 63 18.37 27.03 -26.79
N PHE A 64 18.60 25.93 -26.10
CA PHE A 64 17.74 25.43 -25.04
C PHE A 64 17.69 26.38 -23.83
N ARG A 65 18.71 27.16 -23.56
CA ARG A 65 18.66 28.23 -22.54
C ARG A 65 17.65 29.32 -22.90
N ARG A 66 17.52 29.63 -24.18
CA ARG A 66 16.54 30.62 -24.67
C ARG A 66 15.13 30.05 -24.79
N THR A 67 15.04 28.80 -25.22
CA THR A 67 13.76 28.10 -25.42
C THR A 67 13.88 26.69 -24.81
N PRO A 68 13.46 26.50 -23.56
CA PRO A 68 13.57 25.24 -22.86
C PRO A 68 12.93 24.09 -23.66
N PRO A 69 13.61 22.93 -23.79
CA PRO A 69 13.07 21.80 -24.52
C PRO A 69 11.84 21.22 -23.82
N ARG A 70 10.88 20.74 -24.62
CA ARG A 70 9.67 20.09 -24.13
C ARG A 70 9.68 18.64 -24.53
N ALA A 71 9.20 17.77 -23.64
CA ALA A 71 9.09 16.33 -23.90
C ALA A 71 7.73 15.81 -23.43
N VAL A 72 7.38 14.65 -23.97
CA VAL A 72 6.26 13.82 -23.49
C VAL A 72 6.77 12.43 -23.20
N VAL A 73 6.04 11.67 -22.39
CA VAL A 73 6.26 10.24 -22.24
C VAL A 73 5.15 9.50 -22.97
N THR A 74 5.52 8.56 -23.81
CA THR A 74 4.59 7.79 -24.63
C THR A 74 4.68 6.29 -24.31
N ARG A 75 3.57 5.59 -24.55
CA ARG A 75 3.49 4.15 -24.59
C ARG A 75 2.60 3.73 -25.75
N ASP A 76 3.04 2.75 -26.53
CA ASP A 76 2.29 2.26 -27.70
C ASP A 76 1.88 3.39 -28.67
N GLY A 77 2.71 4.45 -28.76
CA GLY A 77 2.47 5.62 -29.59
C GLY A 77 1.57 6.70 -28.98
N GLU A 78 0.96 6.45 -27.82
CA GLU A 78 0.09 7.40 -27.15
C GLU A 78 0.83 8.19 -26.08
N THR A 79 0.57 9.51 -26.02
CA THR A 79 1.09 10.38 -24.96
C THR A 79 0.30 10.18 -23.67
N LEU A 80 1.01 9.94 -22.58
CA LEU A 80 0.42 9.73 -21.27
C LEU A 80 0.31 11.03 -20.50
N THR A 81 -0.89 11.29 -19.96
CA THR A 81 -1.09 12.30 -18.93
C THR A 81 -0.86 11.65 -17.58
N THR A 82 0.01 12.22 -16.77
CA THR A 82 0.33 11.72 -15.44
C THR A 82 -0.35 12.53 -14.34
N ILE A 83 0.09 12.32 -13.11
CA ILE A 83 -0.43 12.93 -11.91
C ILE A 83 -0.27 14.46 -11.97
N ALA A 84 -1.19 15.20 -11.40
CA ALA A 84 -1.30 16.68 -11.50
C ALA A 84 -1.56 17.18 -12.94
N GLY A 85 -2.17 16.35 -13.80
CA GLY A 85 -2.50 16.73 -15.18
C GLY A 85 -1.27 16.95 -16.06
N ILE A 86 -0.09 16.44 -15.67
CA ILE A 86 1.14 16.63 -16.43
C ILE A 86 1.09 15.78 -17.69
N ARG A 87 0.95 16.43 -18.83
CA ARG A 87 1.02 15.81 -20.15
C ARG A 87 2.34 16.12 -20.85
N GLU A 88 2.78 17.38 -20.72
CA GLU A 88 4.02 17.86 -21.30
C GLU A 88 5.00 18.24 -20.20
N LEU A 89 6.26 17.91 -20.41
CA LEU A 89 7.36 18.21 -19.52
C LEU A 89 8.18 19.36 -20.12
N THR A 90 8.28 20.47 -19.45
CA THR A 90 9.29 21.48 -19.75
C THR A 90 10.57 21.10 -19.00
N LEU A 91 11.63 20.79 -19.74
CA LEU A 91 12.89 20.40 -19.14
C LEU A 91 13.63 21.65 -18.67
N THR A 92 14.19 21.58 -17.47
CA THR A 92 15.01 22.65 -16.88
C THR A 92 16.48 22.21 -16.91
N ARG A 93 17.37 23.19 -17.02
CA ARG A 93 18.80 22.92 -17.07
C ARG A 93 19.33 22.47 -15.72
N ALA A 94 19.78 21.23 -15.62
CA ALA A 94 20.38 20.67 -14.41
C ALA A 94 21.90 20.91 -14.36
N ALA A 95 22.57 20.87 -15.52
CA ALA A 95 23.98 21.12 -15.69
C ALA A 95 24.27 21.56 -17.15
N PRO A 96 25.47 22.03 -17.50
CA PRO A 96 25.87 22.28 -18.89
C PRO A 96 25.59 21.06 -19.77
N GLY A 97 24.74 21.24 -20.81
CA GLY A 97 24.33 20.17 -21.73
C GLY A 97 23.38 19.12 -21.15
N VAL A 98 22.90 19.29 -19.90
CA VAL A 98 21.97 18.37 -19.24
C VAL A 98 20.69 19.08 -18.85
N TRP A 99 19.58 18.60 -19.36
CA TRP A 99 18.24 19.12 -19.14
C TRP A 99 17.36 18.02 -18.55
N SER A 100 16.55 18.30 -17.56
CA SER A 100 15.69 17.28 -16.96
C SER A 100 14.34 17.82 -16.52
N ALA A 101 13.39 16.88 -16.42
CA ALA A 101 12.10 17.10 -15.81
C ALA A 101 11.66 15.84 -15.08
N ARG A 102 10.87 16.01 -14.03
CA ARG A 102 10.37 14.92 -13.19
C ARG A 102 9.00 14.49 -13.66
N TRP A 103 8.83 13.18 -13.90
CA TRP A 103 7.60 12.55 -14.36
C TRP A 103 7.15 11.48 -13.36
N PRO A 104 6.11 11.75 -12.53
CA PRO A 104 5.55 10.75 -11.63
C PRO A 104 4.91 9.62 -12.43
N VAL A 105 5.19 8.36 -12.07
CA VAL A 105 4.55 7.21 -12.70
C VAL A 105 3.04 7.27 -12.44
N PRO A 106 2.18 7.17 -13.47
CA PRO A 106 0.72 7.19 -13.29
C PRO A 106 0.21 6.07 -12.38
N TRP A 107 -0.93 6.28 -11.74
CA TRP A 107 -1.63 5.26 -10.99
C TRP A 107 -1.76 3.96 -11.78
N ASN A 108 -1.30 2.86 -11.19
CA ASN A 108 -1.37 1.52 -11.80
C ASN A 108 -0.99 1.51 -13.29
N ALA A 109 0.09 2.22 -13.65
CA ALA A 109 0.60 2.26 -15.01
C ALA A 109 0.87 0.83 -15.54
N PRO A 110 0.46 0.48 -16.75
CA PRO A 110 0.71 -0.85 -17.26
C PRO A 110 2.21 -1.18 -17.31
N VAL A 111 2.59 -2.38 -16.88
CA VAL A 111 3.98 -2.87 -16.98
C VAL A 111 4.42 -2.90 -18.44
N GLY A 112 5.64 -2.43 -18.72
CA GLY A 112 6.21 -2.41 -20.06
C GLY A 112 7.16 -1.25 -20.32
N SER A 113 7.52 -1.07 -21.58
CA SER A 113 8.45 -0.03 -22.04
C SER A 113 7.74 1.29 -22.30
N TYR A 114 8.37 2.38 -21.86
CA TYR A 114 7.92 3.75 -22.02
C TYR A 114 8.99 4.56 -22.73
N PHE A 115 8.58 5.47 -23.60
CA PHE A 115 9.46 6.19 -24.49
C PHE A 115 9.29 7.70 -24.28
N PRO A 116 10.32 8.42 -23.84
CA PRO A 116 10.28 9.88 -23.90
C PRO A 116 10.44 10.35 -25.34
N ALA A 117 9.73 11.43 -25.70
CA ALA A 117 9.82 12.03 -27.03
C ALA A 117 9.92 13.55 -26.90
N LEU A 118 10.80 14.17 -27.69
CA LEU A 118 10.91 15.62 -27.78
C LEU A 118 9.75 16.19 -28.62
N LEU A 119 9.22 17.32 -28.22
CA LEU A 119 8.18 18.05 -28.95
C LEU A 119 8.78 19.17 -29.81
N GLY A 120 8.30 19.24 -31.08
CA GLY A 120 8.63 20.34 -31.97
C GLY A 120 10.12 20.40 -32.39
N ARG A 121 10.81 19.26 -32.40
CA ARG A 121 12.24 19.15 -32.73
C ARG A 121 12.52 18.09 -33.79
N GLU A 122 11.82 18.20 -34.90
CA GLU A 122 12.00 17.32 -36.05
C GLU A 122 13.42 17.45 -36.63
N ASP A 123 14.06 18.61 -36.49
CA ASP A 123 15.44 18.89 -36.85
C ASP A 123 16.47 17.99 -36.13
N LEU A 124 16.13 17.49 -34.95
CA LEU A 124 16.97 16.58 -34.17
C LEU A 124 16.76 15.11 -34.47
N LYS A 125 15.81 14.72 -35.31
CA LYS A 125 15.38 13.32 -35.52
C LYS A 125 16.54 12.36 -35.80
N GLU A 126 17.47 12.75 -36.66
CA GLU A 126 18.61 11.90 -37.02
C GLU A 126 19.69 11.86 -35.90
N ARG A 127 19.77 12.90 -35.11
CA ARG A 127 20.75 13.06 -34.02
C ARG A 127 20.24 12.52 -32.69
N LEU A 128 18.91 12.38 -32.52
CA LEU A 128 18.27 11.97 -31.29
C LEU A 128 18.38 10.45 -31.08
N ARG A 129 18.90 10.07 -29.91
CA ARG A 129 18.93 8.68 -29.44
C ARG A 129 18.00 8.58 -28.23
N VAL A 130 16.89 7.91 -28.41
CA VAL A 130 15.92 7.69 -27.35
C VAL A 130 16.23 6.38 -26.65
N ALA A 131 16.41 6.45 -25.34
CA ALA A 131 16.52 5.29 -24.46
C ALA A 131 15.18 5.07 -23.76
N PRO A 132 14.46 3.96 -24.04
CA PRO A 132 13.26 3.62 -23.30
C PRO A 132 13.60 3.27 -21.85
N PHE A 133 12.60 3.41 -20.99
CA PHE A 133 12.66 2.90 -19.64
C PHE A 133 11.50 1.94 -19.36
N LEU A 134 11.69 1.04 -18.41
CA LEU A 134 10.71 0.04 -18.04
C LEU A 134 9.94 0.49 -16.79
N ILE A 135 8.62 0.40 -16.81
CA ILE A 135 7.84 0.34 -15.58
C ILE A 135 7.61 -1.13 -15.29
N GLY A 136 8.13 -1.60 -14.17
CA GLY A 136 8.06 -2.97 -13.71
C GLY A 136 7.14 -3.13 -12.51
N ARG A 137 7.11 -4.36 -11.99
CA ARG A 137 6.38 -4.72 -10.78
C ARG A 137 7.18 -5.71 -9.97
N ARG A 138 7.14 -5.58 -8.64
CA ARG A 138 7.67 -6.61 -7.75
C ARG A 138 6.76 -7.84 -7.77
N ALA A 139 7.34 -9.02 -7.80
CA ALA A 139 6.61 -10.26 -7.58
C ALA A 139 6.45 -10.49 -6.07
N PRO A 140 5.22 -10.49 -5.51
CA PRO A 140 4.99 -10.78 -4.12
C PRO A 140 5.23 -12.25 -3.80
N ILE A 141 5.44 -12.59 -2.53
CA ILE A 141 5.37 -13.97 -2.06
C ILE A 141 3.93 -14.45 -2.29
N PRO A 142 3.72 -15.56 -3.03
CA PRO A 142 2.37 -15.94 -3.46
C PRO A 142 1.48 -16.37 -2.31
N LEU A 143 0.18 -16.06 -2.41
CA LEU A 143 -0.84 -16.63 -1.54
C LEU A 143 -0.85 -18.16 -1.61
N PRO A 144 -1.18 -18.86 -0.51
CA PRO A 144 -1.38 -20.30 -0.52
C PRO A 144 -2.41 -20.73 -1.60
N LYS A 145 -2.11 -21.84 -2.28
CA LYS A 145 -3.05 -22.41 -3.27
C LYS A 145 -4.28 -23.00 -2.56
N GLY A 146 -5.39 -23.11 -3.29
CA GLY A 146 -6.60 -23.77 -2.82
C GLY A 146 -7.52 -22.90 -1.94
N GLY A 147 -7.29 -21.58 -1.94
CA GLY A 147 -8.00 -20.63 -1.09
C GLY A 147 -7.30 -20.42 0.26
N PHE A 148 -7.35 -19.18 0.75
CA PHE A 148 -6.68 -18.80 2.00
C PHE A 148 -7.62 -17.97 2.86
N VAL A 149 -8.03 -18.50 3.99
CA VAL A 149 -8.97 -17.87 4.94
C VAL A 149 -8.22 -17.52 6.20
N VAL A 150 -8.28 -16.25 6.62
CA VAL A 150 -7.58 -15.75 7.81
C VAL A 150 -8.60 -15.30 8.85
N ALA A 151 -8.53 -15.85 10.06
CA ALA A 151 -9.23 -15.31 11.21
C ALA A 151 -8.31 -14.33 11.95
N THR A 152 -8.79 -13.12 12.23
CA THR A 152 -7.98 -12.12 12.96
C THR A 152 -8.43 -11.96 14.40
N LEU A 153 -7.54 -11.45 15.25
CA LEU A 153 -7.85 -11.00 16.60
C LEU A 153 -7.21 -9.63 16.84
N GLU A 154 -8.02 -8.58 16.90
CA GLU A 154 -7.60 -7.23 17.27
C GLU A 154 -7.88 -6.99 18.76
N SER A 155 -7.02 -7.55 19.60
CA SER A 155 -7.13 -7.40 21.05
C SER A 155 -5.76 -7.41 21.70
N VAL A 156 -5.57 -6.54 22.68
CA VAL A 156 -4.43 -6.52 23.60
C VAL A 156 -4.78 -7.02 25.00
N ALA A 157 -5.99 -7.56 25.18
CA ALA A 157 -6.36 -8.20 26.43
C ALA A 157 -5.41 -9.38 26.72
N PRO A 158 -5.04 -9.62 28.01
CA PRO A 158 -4.10 -10.67 28.38
C PRO A 158 -4.63 -12.05 27.97
N LEU A 159 -3.96 -12.72 27.05
CA LEU A 159 -4.30 -14.09 26.65
C LEU A 159 -4.17 -15.07 27.83
N SER A 160 -3.19 -14.85 28.71
CA SER A 160 -2.94 -15.72 29.88
C SER A 160 -4.12 -15.87 30.82
N THR A 161 -4.99 -14.86 30.90
CA THR A 161 -6.19 -14.88 31.76
C THR A 161 -7.49 -15.01 30.98
N MET A 162 -7.42 -15.09 29.64
CA MET A 162 -8.59 -15.14 28.79
C MET A 162 -9.37 -16.46 28.97
N ARG A 163 -10.69 -16.36 28.99
CA ARG A 163 -11.62 -17.50 28.95
C ARG A 163 -12.50 -17.38 27.72
N VAL A 164 -12.59 -18.46 26.97
CA VAL A 164 -13.29 -18.53 25.70
C VAL A 164 -14.21 -19.73 25.70
N LYS A 165 -15.49 -19.48 25.46
CA LYS A 165 -16.42 -20.54 25.18
C LYS A 165 -16.16 -21.04 23.76
N ALA A 166 -15.61 -22.25 23.64
CA ALA A 166 -15.25 -22.88 22.37
C ALA A 166 -16.51 -23.25 21.54
N PRO A 167 -16.37 -23.57 20.25
CA PRO A 167 -17.51 -23.96 19.40
C PRO A 167 -18.31 -25.16 19.93
N ASP A 168 -17.66 -26.08 20.65
CA ASP A 168 -18.29 -27.25 21.30
C ASP A 168 -19.04 -26.91 22.60
N GLY A 169 -19.02 -25.62 23.00
CA GLY A 169 -19.67 -25.13 24.20
C GLY A 169 -18.82 -25.23 25.47
N THR A 170 -17.63 -25.85 25.43
CA THR A 170 -16.73 -25.95 26.58
C THR A 170 -16.01 -24.62 26.84
N GLU A 171 -15.71 -24.34 28.10
CA GLU A 171 -14.88 -23.19 28.46
C GLU A 171 -13.41 -23.57 28.41
N LYS A 172 -12.62 -22.83 27.67
CA LYS A 172 -11.18 -23.01 27.50
C LYS A 172 -10.43 -21.72 27.80
N ASP A 173 -9.14 -21.82 27.90
CA ASP A 173 -8.26 -20.65 27.85
C ASP A 173 -8.24 -20.04 26.42
N TRP A 174 -7.29 -19.19 26.13
CA TRP A 174 -7.12 -18.57 24.81
C TRP A 174 -7.07 -19.58 23.64
N ARG A 175 -6.78 -20.85 23.89
CA ARG A 175 -6.80 -21.91 22.84
C ARG A 175 -8.18 -22.08 22.21
N GLY A 176 -9.24 -21.74 22.94
CA GLY A 176 -10.58 -21.65 22.39
C GLY A 176 -10.72 -20.71 21.19
N LEU A 177 -9.88 -19.67 21.07
CA LEU A 177 -9.82 -18.81 19.89
C LEU A 177 -9.35 -19.58 18.64
N LEU A 178 -8.37 -20.46 18.81
CA LEU A 178 -7.86 -21.28 17.71
C LEU A 178 -8.87 -22.34 17.30
N ASP A 179 -9.63 -22.87 18.25
CA ASP A 179 -10.74 -23.78 17.96
C ASP A 179 -11.83 -23.07 17.14
N TRP A 180 -12.14 -21.80 17.46
CA TRP A 180 -13.01 -20.97 16.64
C TRP A 180 -12.44 -20.70 15.24
N ALA A 181 -11.17 -20.35 15.13
CA ALA A 181 -10.54 -20.16 13.82
C ALA A 181 -10.68 -21.40 12.94
N LYS A 182 -10.44 -22.61 13.51
CA LYS A 182 -10.64 -23.88 12.81
C LYS A 182 -12.10 -24.12 12.45
N ASP A 183 -13.02 -23.89 13.36
CA ASP A 183 -14.47 -24.07 13.14
C ASP A 183 -15.00 -23.18 12.02
N LEU A 184 -14.50 -21.94 11.92
CA LEU A 184 -14.81 -21.03 10.80
C LEU A 184 -14.18 -21.47 9.47
N GLY A 185 -13.33 -22.49 9.46
CA GLY A 185 -12.62 -22.98 8.28
C GLY A 185 -11.42 -22.14 7.89
N ALA A 186 -10.85 -21.40 8.84
CA ALA A 186 -9.63 -20.63 8.61
C ALA A 186 -8.40 -21.53 8.37
N ASP A 187 -7.47 -21.02 7.59
CA ASP A 187 -6.16 -21.60 7.30
C ASP A 187 -5.05 -20.89 8.06
N ALA A 188 -5.35 -19.70 8.59
CA ALA A 188 -4.42 -18.91 9.39
C ALA A 188 -5.12 -18.14 10.52
N PHE A 189 -4.36 -17.88 11.58
CA PHE A 189 -4.71 -16.99 12.67
C PHE A 189 -3.75 -15.82 12.71
N LEU A 190 -4.27 -14.59 12.70
CA LEU A 190 -3.51 -13.34 12.71
C LEU A 190 -3.89 -12.51 13.94
N ILE A 191 -2.93 -12.23 14.80
CA ILE A 191 -3.17 -11.51 16.06
C ILE A 191 -2.46 -10.17 16.11
N LEU A 192 -3.11 -9.17 16.73
CA LEU A 192 -2.46 -7.92 17.13
C LEU A 192 -1.43 -8.18 18.22
N GLY A 193 -0.15 -8.08 17.86
CA GLY A 193 0.97 -8.26 18.77
C GLY A 193 1.48 -6.95 19.38
N GLY A 194 1.32 -5.83 18.69
CA GLY A 194 1.85 -4.54 19.12
C GLY A 194 0.95 -3.35 18.82
N GLN A 195 0.62 -2.61 19.89
CA GLN A 195 -0.16 -1.38 19.83
C GLN A 195 0.48 -0.35 20.76
N SER A 196 0.54 0.91 20.36
CA SER A 196 1.00 1.97 21.26
C SER A 196 -0.01 2.21 22.38
N PRO A 197 0.43 2.30 23.63
CA PRO A 197 -0.46 2.46 24.77
C PRO A 197 -1.17 3.81 24.78
N GLY A 198 -2.32 3.88 25.46
CA GLY A 198 -3.12 5.08 25.56
C GLY A 198 -2.85 5.95 26.79
N LEU A 199 -2.28 5.39 27.84
CA LEU A 199 -2.33 6.00 29.16
C LEU A 199 -1.00 6.03 29.92
N GLN A 200 0.09 5.41 29.40
CA GLN A 200 1.37 5.34 30.11
C GLN A 200 2.44 6.12 29.34
N ASP A 201 3.02 7.09 30.01
CA ASP A 201 4.10 7.90 29.44
C ASP A 201 5.34 7.06 29.14
N GLY A 202 5.94 7.31 28.00
CA GLY A 202 7.21 6.71 27.59
C GLY A 202 7.14 5.28 27.07
N GLN A 203 6.03 4.57 27.21
CA GLN A 203 5.88 3.24 26.60
C GLN A 203 5.58 3.34 25.11
N VAL A 204 6.31 2.57 24.30
CA VAL A 204 6.09 2.49 22.85
C VAL A 204 5.04 1.45 22.51
N TRP A 205 5.04 0.32 23.24
CA TRP A 205 4.19 -0.84 22.99
C TRP A 205 3.45 -1.33 24.23
N VAL A 206 2.25 -1.90 24.00
CA VAL A 206 1.61 -2.81 24.95
C VAL A 206 2.27 -4.17 24.79
N GLU A 207 2.97 -4.63 25.82
CA GLU A 207 3.79 -5.84 25.80
C GLU A 207 3.06 -7.07 26.35
N THR A 208 1.79 -6.93 26.79
CA THR A 208 1.04 -7.95 27.56
C THR A 208 1.08 -9.35 26.93
N ASN A 209 0.96 -9.45 25.62
CA ASN A 209 0.90 -10.73 24.92
C ASN A 209 2.22 -11.14 24.24
N ARG A 210 3.24 -10.28 24.21
CA ARG A 210 4.46 -10.52 23.45
C ARG A 210 5.13 -11.86 23.79
N GLY A 211 5.24 -12.16 25.08
CA GLY A 211 5.92 -13.36 25.57
C GLY A 211 5.18 -14.67 25.27
N ILE A 212 3.85 -14.62 25.07
CA ILE A 212 3.03 -15.81 24.77
C ILE A 212 2.90 -16.10 23.28
N LEU A 213 3.17 -15.13 22.39
CA LEU A 213 2.99 -15.31 20.95
C LEU A 213 3.77 -16.50 20.35
N PRO A 214 4.99 -16.83 20.80
CA PRO A 214 5.68 -18.05 20.33
C PRO A 214 4.93 -19.35 20.67
N GLU A 215 4.25 -19.40 21.83
CA GLU A 215 3.39 -20.53 22.19
C GLU A 215 2.13 -20.57 21.32
N VAL A 216 1.50 -19.41 21.07
CA VAL A 216 0.35 -19.31 20.16
C VAL A 216 0.71 -19.83 18.77
N ALA A 217 1.89 -19.48 18.25
CA ALA A 217 2.38 -19.97 16.97
C ALA A 217 2.47 -21.49 16.90
N LYS A 218 3.07 -22.13 17.93
CA LYS A 218 3.17 -23.58 18.03
C LYS A 218 1.80 -24.26 18.09
N GLU A 219 0.88 -23.70 18.87
CA GLU A 219 -0.49 -24.21 18.99
C GLU A 219 -1.30 -24.04 17.69
N CYS A 220 -1.05 -22.98 16.94
CA CYS A 220 -1.59 -22.82 15.58
C CYS A 220 -1.12 -23.95 14.68
N HIS A 221 0.19 -24.20 14.61
CA HIS A 221 0.76 -25.26 13.79
C HIS A 221 0.27 -26.66 14.19
N ALA A 222 0.12 -26.93 15.50
CA ALA A 222 -0.44 -28.19 16.00
C ALA A 222 -1.88 -28.43 15.51
N ARG A 223 -2.62 -27.36 15.17
CA ARG A 223 -3.96 -27.41 14.58
C ARG A 223 -3.98 -27.29 13.07
N GLY A 224 -2.82 -27.26 12.41
CA GLY A 224 -2.71 -27.01 10.96
C GLY A 224 -3.14 -25.62 10.54
N LEU A 225 -3.00 -24.63 11.43
CA LEU A 225 -3.17 -23.21 11.14
C LEU A 225 -1.79 -22.57 10.92
N LYS A 226 -1.68 -21.68 9.95
CA LYS A 226 -0.58 -20.72 9.88
C LYS A 226 -0.76 -19.65 10.95
N PHE A 227 0.36 -19.08 11.39
CA PHE A 227 0.35 -18.02 12.39
C PHE A 227 0.97 -16.72 11.87
N GLY A 228 0.30 -15.60 12.13
CA GLY A 228 0.83 -14.27 11.89
C GLY A 228 0.61 -13.33 13.07
N THR A 229 1.46 -12.32 13.17
CA THR A 229 1.28 -11.22 14.13
C THR A 229 1.54 -9.88 13.45
N TYR A 230 0.86 -8.83 13.93
CA TYR A 230 1.00 -7.49 13.36
C TYR A 230 1.10 -6.41 14.43
N ALA A 231 1.60 -5.25 14.02
CA ALA A 231 1.66 -4.05 14.86
C ALA A 231 0.89 -2.89 14.21
N MET A 232 0.31 -2.03 15.04
CA MET A 232 -0.27 -0.77 14.59
C MET A 232 0.84 0.26 14.31
N PHE A 233 0.98 0.69 13.06
CA PHE A 233 2.05 1.61 12.67
C PHE A 233 1.79 3.03 13.16
N SER A 234 0.84 3.77 12.59
CA SER A 234 0.66 5.20 12.93
C SER A 234 -0.20 5.42 14.16
N LEU A 235 -1.21 4.58 14.41
CA LEU A 235 -2.20 4.82 15.44
C LEU A 235 -1.58 4.71 16.85
N THR A 236 -1.90 5.70 17.71
CA THR A 236 -1.73 5.59 19.15
C THR A 236 -3.11 5.63 19.82
N MET A 237 -3.26 4.97 20.96
CA MET A 237 -4.57 4.85 21.61
C MET A 237 -5.00 6.10 22.39
N SER A 238 -4.08 7.03 22.63
CA SER A 238 -4.38 8.28 23.34
C SER A 238 -4.52 9.46 22.39
N LYS A 239 -5.47 10.36 22.73
CA LYS A 239 -5.57 11.67 22.10
C LYS A 239 -4.74 12.73 22.83
N THR A 240 -4.47 12.54 24.10
CA THR A 240 -3.86 13.53 25.00
C THR A 240 -2.41 13.18 25.36
N VAL A 241 -2.15 11.93 25.69
CA VAL A 241 -0.80 11.46 26.00
C VAL A 241 -0.02 11.22 24.71
N LYS A 242 1.18 11.79 24.61
CA LYS A 242 2.06 11.67 23.46
C LYS A 242 3.31 10.89 23.85
N ILE A 243 3.73 10.00 22.95
CA ILE A 243 5.01 9.30 23.12
C ILE A 243 6.12 10.29 22.80
N PRO A 244 7.06 10.52 23.73
CA PRO A 244 8.15 11.48 23.52
C PRO A 244 9.00 11.13 22.30
N GLY A 245 9.41 12.15 21.58
CA GLY A 245 10.27 12.02 20.40
C GLY A 245 9.57 11.62 19.11
N TYR A 246 8.23 11.52 19.09
CA TYR A 246 7.47 11.32 17.87
C TYR A 246 6.89 12.63 17.34
N GLU A 247 6.98 12.84 16.04
CA GLU A 247 6.14 13.79 15.33
C GLU A 247 4.75 13.18 15.08
N TYR A 248 3.70 13.97 15.34
CA TYR A 248 2.32 13.55 15.16
C TYR A 248 1.71 14.20 13.92
N GLY A 249 0.83 13.47 13.26
CA GLY A 249 0.04 13.98 12.15
C GLY A 249 -0.89 15.11 12.56
N LEU A 250 -1.10 16.06 11.65
CA LEU A 250 -1.94 17.25 11.88
C LEU A 250 -3.20 17.22 11.03
N GLU A 251 -4.31 17.64 11.63
CA GLU A 251 -5.55 18.03 10.95
C GLU A 251 -5.76 19.54 11.06
N ILE A 252 -6.60 20.11 10.18
CA ILE A 252 -7.02 21.50 10.27
C ILE A 252 -8.48 21.53 10.75
N LYS A 253 -8.70 22.16 11.91
CA LYS A 253 -10.03 22.45 12.48
C LYS A 253 -10.13 23.94 12.75
N ASP A 254 -11.21 24.55 12.29
CA ASP A 254 -11.44 26.00 12.45
C ASP A 254 -10.24 26.84 12.01
N SER A 255 -9.66 26.46 10.86
CA SER A 255 -8.46 27.08 10.28
C SER A 255 -7.19 27.00 11.15
N LYS A 256 -7.14 26.09 12.12
CA LYS A 256 -5.97 25.89 13.00
C LYS A 256 -5.48 24.45 12.93
N PRO A 257 -4.17 24.22 12.96
CA PRO A 257 -3.61 22.87 13.10
C PRO A 257 -3.99 22.24 14.44
N VAL A 258 -4.45 21.01 14.39
CA VAL A 258 -4.77 20.19 15.57
C VAL A 258 -4.02 18.88 15.50
N VAL A 259 -3.30 18.56 16.57
CA VAL A 259 -2.54 17.31 16.68
C VAL A 259 -3.51 16.13 16.77
N THR A 260 -3.30 15.13 15.91
CA THR A 260 -4.08 13.88 15.92
C THR A 260 -3.50 12.85 16.89
N ARG A 261 -4.13 11.69 16.99
CA ARG A 261 -3.56 10.52 17.67
C ARG A 261 -2.69 9.64 16.76
N ALA A 262 -2.51 10.01 15.52
CA ALA A 262 -1.65 9.28 14.59
C ALA A 262 -0.25 9.91 14.56
N VAL A 263 0.76 9.07 14.65
CA VAL A 263 2.16 9.46 14.40
C VAL A 263 2.29 9.80 12.91
N SER A 264 3.06 10.82 12.58
CA SER A 264 3.32 11.20 11.19
C SER A 264 4.01 10.06 10.45
N ILE A 265 3.60 9.81 9.19
CA ILE A 265 4.21 8.76 8.36
C ILE A 265 5.70 9.04 8.07
N ARG A 266 6.15 10.27 8.22
CA ARG A 266 7.55 10.64 8.01
C ARG A 266 8.42 10.47 9.26
N GLU A 267 7.84 10.08 10.42
CA GLU A 267 8.58 9.94 11.68
C GLU A 267 9.53 8.72 11.64
N PRO A 268 10.86 8.94 11.54
CA PRO A 268 11.79 7.84 11.36
C PRO A 268 11.90 6.95 12.60
N LYS A 269 11.79 7.54 13.80
CA LYS A 269 11.82 6.78 15.05
C LYS A 269 10.67 5.79 15.13
N ARG A 270 9.47 6.14 14.59
CA ARG A 270 8.35 5.20 14.57
C ARG A 270 8.64 3.99 13.68
N LEU A 271 9.27 4.19 12.54
CA LEU A 271 9.70 3.09 11.69
C LEU A 271 10.73 2.20 12.40
N ASP A 272 11.68 2.81 13.14
CA ASP A 272 12.68 2.07 13.92
C ASP A 272 12.00 1.20 15.00
N ASP A 273 11.07 1.76 15.74
CA ASP A 273 10.37 1.07 16.82
C ASP A 273 9.47 -0.08 16.28
N VAL A 274 8.77 0.13 15.16
CA VAL A 274 7.95 -0.92 14.51
C VAL A 274 8.83 -2.04 13.96
N ALA A 275 9.92 -1.70 13.30
CA ALA A 275 10.85 -2.69 12.77
C ALA A 275 11.49 -3.51 13.91
N ALA A 276 11.93 -2.87 14.99
CA ALA A 276 12.51 -3.54 16.15
C ALA A 276 11.48 -4.45 16.87
N PHE A 277 10.21 -4.04 16.90
CA PHE A 277 9.15 -4.86 17.46
C PHE A 277 8.85 -6.10 16.63
N LEU A 278 8.74 -5.97 15.30
CA LEU A 278 8.36 -7.06 14.40
C LEU A 278 9.52 -8.00 14.03
N LYS A 279 10.77 -7.53 14.08
CA LYS A 279 11.93 -8.32 13.63
C LYS A 279 12.09 -9.67 14.33
N PRO A 280 11.95 -9.80 15.67
CA PRO A 280 12.01 -11.10 16.33
C PRO A 280 10.96 -12.10 15.81
N PHE A 281 9.75 -11.63 15.47
CA PHE A 281 8.71 -12.47 14.89
C PHE A 281 8.99 -12.81 13.41
N ALA A 282 9.56 -11.88 12.67
CA ALA A 282 9.99 -12.14 11.30
C ALA A 282 11.10 -13.20 11.23
N ASP A 283 11.94 -13.31 12.27
CA ASP A 283 13.02 -14.30 12.36
C ASP A 283 12.58 -15.64 12.99
N ASP A 284 11.44 -15.67 13.73
CA ASP A 284 10.96 -16.89 14.37
C ASP A 284 10.43 -17.89 13.33
N PRO A 285 10.96 -19.13 13.23
CA PRO A 285 10.52 -20.12 12.26
C PRO A 285 9.05 -20.55 12.44
N ASN A 286 8.46 -20.35 13.61
CA ASN A 286 7.06 -20.69 13.88
C ASN A 286 6.07 -19.58 13.47
N VAL A 287 6.54 -18.42 13.08
CA VAL A 287 5.70 -17.34 12.55
C VAL A 287 5.72 -17.41 11.03
N ASP A 288 4.57 -17.55 10.38
CA ASP A 288 4.47 -17.70 8.93
C ASP A 288 4.48 -16.35 8.19
N PHE A 289 3.93 -15.29 8.79
CA PHE A 289 3.90 -13.95 8.23
C PHE A 289 3.83 -12.88 9.32
N VAL A 290 4.29 -11.69 9.00
CA VAL A 290 4.20 -10.52 9.90
C VAL A 290 3.42 -9.42 9.21
N GLY A 291 2.85 -8.49 9.99
CA GLY A 291 2.00 -7.49 9.41
C GLY A 291 2.04 -6.13 10.08
N VAL A 292 1.42 -5.18 9.39
CA VAL A 292 1.17 -3.83 9.91
C VAL A 292 -0.27 -3.41 9.65
N ASP A 293 -0.85 -2.73 10.63
CA ASP A 293 -2.07 -1.97 10.46
C ASP A 293 -1.79 -0.48 10.63
N TYR A 294 -2.72 0.37 10.21
CA TYR A 294 -2.57 1.82 10.28
C TYR A 294 -1.27 2.35 9.64
N ILE A 295 -0.70 1.63 8.65
CA ILE A 295 0.40 2.15 7.84
C ILE A 295 -0.13 3.14 6.81
N ARG A 296 -0.50 4.30 7.31
CA ARG A 296 -1.21 5.34 6.56
C ARG A 296 -1.05 6.71 7.20
N ASN A 297 -1.34 7.74 6.42
CA ASN A 297 -1.39 9.09 6.95
C ASN A 297 -2.62 9.28 7.86
N ALA A 298 -2.54 10.22 8.80
CA ALA A 298 -3.73 10.78 9.41
C ALA A 298 -4.66 11.34 8.33
N LEU A 299 -5.96 11.47 8.63
CA LEU A 299 -6.94 12.04 7.68
C LEU A 299 -6.49 13.36 7.06
N GLY A 300 -5.86 14.23 7.83
CA GLY A 300 -5.24 15.44 7.33
C GLY A 300 -3.89 15.18 6.68
N GLY A 301 -2.92 14.80 7.49
CA GLY A 301 -1.51 14.69 7.09
C GLY A 301 -0.90 16.03 6.72
N TYR A 302 -1.46 17.14 7.26
CA TYR A 302 -1.06 18.49 6.84
C TYR A 302 0.32 18.91 7.32
N GLU A 303 0.91 18.20 8.27
CA GLU A 303 2.33 18.35 8.65
C GLU A 303 3.28 18.12 7.47
N LEU A 304 2.81 17.43 6.43
CA LEU A 304 3.59 17.09 5.24
C LEU A 304 3.47 18.13 4.10
N THR A 305 2.80 19.25 4.34
CA THR A 305 2.49 20.25 3.30
C THR A 305 3.73 20.81 2.60
N ASP A 306 4.77 21.11 3.35
CA ASP A 306 6.00 21.68 2.80
C ASP A 306 6.78 20.64 1.98
N ASP A 307 6.84 19.41 2.46
CA ASP A 307 7.48 18.30 1.75
C ASP A 307 6.75 18.03 0.41
N PHE A 308 5.41 18.03 0.43
CA PHE A 308 4.62 17.89 -0.79
C PHE A 308 4.88 18.99 -1.80
N ALA A 309 4.87 20.24 -1.36
CA ALA A 309 5.12 21.39 -2.24
C ALA A 309 6.53 21.36 -2.86
N ALA A 310 7.51 20.84 -2.14
CA ALA A 310 8.91 20.75 -2.60
C ALA A 310 9.16 19.51 -3.49
N GLU A 311 8.51 18.38 -3.18
CA GLU A 311 8.83 17.11 -3.82
C GLU A 311 7.93 16.76 -5.00
N MET A 312 6.66 17.18 -4.99
CA MET A 312 5.71 16.75 -6.03
C MET A 312 5.82 17.61 -7.28
N PRO A 313 6.16 17.02 -8.44
CA PRO A 313 6.21 17.76 -9.70
C PRO A 313 4.85 18.34 -10.08
N GLY A 314 4.86 19.51 -10.72
CA GLY A 314 3.66 20.16 -11.26
C GLY A 314 2.80 20.87 -10.22
N VAL A 315 3.11 20.78 -8.93
CA VAL A 315 2.38 21.50 -7.89
C VAL A 315 2.71 23.00 -7.96
N LYS A 316 1.67 23.80 -8.15
CA LYS A 316 1.79 25.26 -8.18
C LYS A 316 1.35 25.81 -6.82
N VAL A 317 2.30 26.39 -6.10
CA VAL A 317 2.04 27.15 -4.88
C VAL A 317 1.83 28.62 -5.20
N PRO A 318 1.12 29.39 -4.36
CA PRO A 318 0.92 30.82 -4.59
C PRO A 318 2.24 31.59 -4.50
N PRO A 319 2.38 32.74 -5.19
CA PRO A 319 3.63 33.54 -5.18
C PRO A 319 4.07 33.98 -3.78
N GLU A 320 3.13 34.16 -2.87
CA GLU A 320 3.39 34.52 -1.47
C GLU A 320 3.87 33.36 -0.60
N TRP A 321 3.93 32.13 -1.12
CA TRP A 321 4.31 30.92 -0.37
C TRP A 321 5.53 31.08 0.55
N PRO A 322 6.63 31.70 0.12
CA PRO A 322 7.80 31.89 0.99
C PRO A 322 7.55 32.80 2.20
N LYS A 323 6.51 33.64 2.12
CA LYS A 323 6.15 34.58 3.20
C LYS A 323 5.10 34.01 4.16
N LEU A 324 4.42 32.93 3.78
CA LEU A 324 3.42 32.28 4.61
C LEU A 324 4.08 31.53 5.77
N SER A 325 3.49 31.63 6.95
CA SER A 325 3.83 30.75 8.07
C SER A 325 3.50 29.28 7.74
N ARG A 326 4.05 28.34 8.50
CA ARG A 326 3.73 26.92 8.34
C ARG A 326 2.23 26.65 8.48
N ASP A 327 1.57 27.27 9.44
CA ASP A 327 0.14 27.09 9.68
C ASP A 327 -0.72 27.63 8.53
N GLU A 328 -0.34 28.76 7.94
CA GLU A 328 -1.00 29.29 6.75
C GLU A 328 -0.83 28.38 5.54
N ARG A 329 0.35 27.81 5.32
CA ARG A 329 0.60 26.84 4.25
C ARG A 329 -0.26 25.57 4.42
N MET A 330 -0.33 25.02 5.63
CA MET A 330 -1.19 23.89 5.94
C MET A 330 -2.67 24.20 5.73
N THR A 331 -3.12 25.38 6.15
CA THR A 331 -4.49 25.85 5.96
C THR A 331 -4.81 26.05 4.47
N TRP A 332 -3.86 26.57 3.70
CA TRP A 332 -4.01 26.70 2.24
C TRP A 332 -4.23 25.34 1.57
N LEU A 333 -3.41 24.32 1.90
CA LEU A 333 -3.57 22.96 1.39
C LEU A 333 -4.92 22.36 1.78
N ALA A 334 -5.34 22.52 3.05
CA ALA A 334 -6.61 22.04 3.53
C ALA A 334 -7.79 22.66 2.78
N ARG A 335 -7.75 23.96 2.51
CA ARG A 335 -8.78 24.67 1.73
C ARG A 335 -8.84 24.19 0.29
N LYS A 336 -7.69 23.99 -0.37
CA LYS A 336 -7.62 23.43 -1.73
C LYS A 336 -8.30 22.07 -1.81
N LYS A 337 -8.02 21.19 -0.84
CA LYS A 337 -8.61 19.85 -0.75
C LYS A 337 -10.12 19.89 -0.48
N ILE A 338 -10.58 20.74 0.45
CA ILE A 338 -12.01 20.85 0.83
C ILE A 338 -12.84 21.38 -0.33
N MET A 339 -12.35 22.36 -1.07
CA MET A 339 -13.10 22.97 -2.17
C MET A 339 -13.31 22.05 -3.36
N ARG A 340 -12.55 20.95 -3.48
CA ARG A 340 -12.66 19.92 -4.54
C ARG A 340 -12.77 20.48 -5.98
N LYS A 341 -12.24 21.68 -6.21
CA LYS A 341 -12.30 22.36 -7.52
C LYS A 341 -11.11 22.06 -8.42
N ASP A 342 -10.08 21.47 -7.86
CA ASP A 342 -8.81 21.20 -8.53
C ASP A 342 -8.52 19.69 -8.38
N SER A 343 -9.07 18.90 -9.29
CA SER A 343 -8.92 17.43 -9.28
C SER A 343 -7.47 17.01 -9.42
N ASP A 344 -6.71 17.70 -10.28
CA ASP A 344 -5.31 17.37 -10.52
C ASP A 344 -4.45 17.61 -9.28
N PHE A 345 -4.74 18.68 -8.55
CA PHE A 345 -4.07 18.96 -7.29
C PHE A 345 -4.38 17.92 -6.20
N ILE A 346 -5.66 17.50 -6.10
CA ILE A 346 -6.08 16.46 -5.14
C ILE A 346 -5.44 15.13 -5.49
N ASP A 347 -5.42 14.77 -6.76
CA ASP A 347 -4.80 13.55 -7.28
C ASP A 347 -3.28 13.56 -7.00
N ALA A 348 -2.61 14.68 -7.25
CA ALA A 348 -1.20 14.86 -6.91
C ALA A 348 -0.92 14.67 -5.40
N TRP A 349 -1.77 15.25 -4.55
CA TRP A 349 -1.65 15.10 -3.09
C TRP A 349 -1.84 13.65 -2.64
N GLN A 350 -2.86 12.96 -3.15
CA GLN A 350 -3.13 11.55 -2.83
C GLN A 350 -1.99 10.65 -3.30
N TRP A 351 -1.53 10.83 -4.55
CA TRP A 351 -0.43 10.06 -5.13
C TRP A 351 0.87 10.24 -4.35
N TRP A 352 1.22 11.49 -4.04
CA TRP A 352 2.44 11.76 -3.31
C TRP A 352 2.43 11.15 -1.90
N ARG A 353 1.29 11.18 -1.22
CA ARG A 353 1.13 10.54 0.08
C ARG A 353 1.22 9.02 -0.02
N ALA A 354 0.62 8.42 -1.04
CA ALA A 354 0.73 6.98 -1.29
C ALA A 354 2.19 6.57 -1.57
N ARG A 355 2.92 7.38 -2.31
CA ARG A 355 4.36 7.22 -2.50
C ARG A 355 5.12 7.26 -1.16
N ARG A 356 4.79 8.20 -0.27
CA ARG A 356 5.43 8.28 1.06
C ARG A 356 5.17 7.03 1.89
N VAL A 357 3.96 6.52 1.90
CA VAL A 357 3.62 5.24 2.54
C VAL A 357 4.40 4.09 1.91
N ALA A 358 4.46 4.00 0.59
CA ALA A 358 5.23 2.98 -0.11
C ALA A 358 6.73 3.01 0.24
N LEU A 359 7.33 4.19 0.36
CA LEU A 359 8.74 4.33 0.77
C LEU A 359 8.98 3.82 2.21
N VAL A 360 8.04 4.07 3.13
CA VAL A 360 8.09 3.54 4.50
C VAL A 360 7.94 2.01 4.50
N VAL A 361 7.00 1.47 3.72
CA VAL A 361 6.84 0.01 3.52
C VAL A 361 8.12 -0.62 2.99
N LYS A 362 8.72 -0.01 1.97
CA LYS A 362 9.97 -0.49 1.37
C LYS A 362 11.10 -0.60 2.40
N GLU A 363 11.25 0.43 3.21
CA GLU A 363 12.29 0.42 4.25
C GLU A 363 11.95 -0.58 5.38
N LEU A 364 10.69 -0.68 5.79
CA LEU A 364 10.24 -1.68 6.75
C LEU A 364 10.53 -3.11 6.25
N LYS A 365 10.15 -3.42 5.00
CA LYS A 365 10.40 -4.74 4.40
C LYS A 365 11.89 -5.06 4.32
N ARG A 366 12.72 -4.08 3.94
CA ARG A 366 14.18 -4.24 3.92
C ARG A 366 14.75 -4.63 5.30
N ARG A 367 14.21 -4.04 6.39
CA ARG A 367 14.63 -4.34 7.76
C ARG A 367 14.14 -5.70 8.26
N LEU A 368 12.91 -6.07 7.92
CA LEU A 368 12.32 -7.36 8.29
C LEU A 368 12.94 -8.53 7.50
N GLY A 369 13.37 -8.27 6.26
CA GLY A 369 13.87 -9.29 5.33
C GLY A 369 12.77 -9.87 4.44
N ASP A 370 13.19 -10.67 3.45
CA ASP A 370 12.32 -11.20 2.40
C ASP A 370 11.81 -12.64 2.66
N ALA A 371 12.20 -13.24 3.80
CA ALA A 371 11.88 -14.65 4.08
C ALA A 371 10.38 -14.90 4.31
N LYS A 372 9.66 -13.90 4.82
CA LYS A 372 8.24 -14.03 5.17
C LYS A 372 7.38 -12.98 4.46
N PRO A 373 6.11 -13.34 4.15
CA PRO A 373 5.15 -12.38 3.64
C PRO A 373 4.95 -11.22 4.62
N LEU A 374 4.83 -10.01 4.07
CA LEU A 374 4.38 -8.82 4.78
C LEU A 374 2.90 -8.59 4.49
N TRP A 375 2.11 -8.62 5.54
CA TRP A 375 0.69 -8.27 5.54
C TRP A 375 0.51 -6.78 5.81
N ALA A 376 -0.40 -6.10 5.09
CA ALA A 376 -0.81 -4.76 5.43
C ALA A 376 -2.33 -4.61 5.32
N PHE A 377 -2.95 -3.93 6.30
CA PHE A 377 -4.36 -3.56 6.20
C PHE A 377 -4.51 -2.25 5.41
N THR A 378 -5.40 -2.29 4.42
CA THR A 378 -5.66 -1.17 3.52
C THR A 378 -7.12 -0.75 3.59
N LEU A 379 -7.35 0.56 3.78
CA LEU A 379 -8.67 1.15 3.69
C LEU A 379 -9.19 1.09 2.24
N THR A 380 -10.51 0.99 2.08
CA THR A 380 -11.11 0.73 0.77
C THR A 380 -11.76 1.94 0.12
N TRP A 381 -12.07 2.98 0.87
CA TRP A 381 -12.60 4.23 0.35
C TRP A 381 -11.61 4.88 -0.62
N ASP A 382 -12.12 5.26 -1.80
CA ASP A 382 -11.32 5.84 -2.87
C ASP A 382 -10.04 5.01 -3.13
N LYS A 383 -10.18 3.69 -3.17
CA LYS A 383 -9.08 2.73 -3.36
C LYS A 383 -7.92 2.86 -2.34
N GLY A 384 -8.21 3.38 -1.14
CA GLY A 384 -7.21 3.68 -0.10
C GLY A 384 -6.54 5.05 -0.23
N TRP A 385 -6.68 5.74 -1.36
CA TRP A 385 -5.98 7.00 -1.66
C TRP A 385 -6.31 8.13 -0.69
N HIS A 386 -7.54 8.13 -0.14
CA HIS A 386 -7.98 9.11 0.86
C HIS A 386 -7.04 9.17 2.08
N HIS A 387 -6.41 8.06 2.40
CA HIS A 387 -5.46 7.91 3.51
C HIS A 387 -4.01 7.76 3.06
N GLY A 388 -3.73 7.96 1.77
CA GLY A 388 -2.41 7.77 1.21
C GLY A 388 -1.98 6.30 1.23
N GLN A 389 -2.87 5.38 0.92
CA GLN A 389 -2.55 3.99 0.65
C GLN A 389 -2.87 3.69 -0.81
N ASP A 390 -2.00 2.94 -1.47
CA ASP A 390 -2.23 2.40 -2.82
C ASP A 390 -1.65 0.99 -2.88
N VAL A 391 -2.51 0.01 -3.18
CA VAL A 391 -2.12 -1.42 -3.13
C VAL A 391 -1.04 -1.78 -4.15
N VAL A 392 -1.03 -1.13 -5.33
CA VAL A 392 -0.01 -1.39 -6.35
C VAL A 392 1.35 -0.87 -5.90
N MET A 393 1.39 0.37 -5.37
CA MET A 393 2.60 0.94 -4.79
C MET A 393 3.08 0.16 -3.57
N MET A 394 2.16 -0.26 -2.68
CA MET A 394 2.50 -1.02 -1.49
C MET A 394 3.03 -2.42 -1.84
N ASN A 395 2.45 -3.09 -2.84
CA ASN A 395 2.95 -4.36 -3.35
C ASN A 395 4.37 -4.21 -3.93
N ASP A 396 4.60 -3.19 -4.75
CA ASP A 396 5.92 -2.90 -5.30
C ASP A 396 6.95 -2.56 -4.22
N ALA A 397 6.50 -1.95 -3.13
CA ALA A 397 7.33 -1.57 -1.99
C ALA A 397 7.65 -2.74 -1.05
N GLY A 398 6.88 -3.83 -1.08
CA GLY A 398 7.19 -4.99 -0.24
C GLY A 398 6.01 -5.68 0.44
N VAL A 399 4.78 -5.13 0.37
CA VAL A 399 3.60 -5.85 0.87
C VAL A 399 3.36 -7.06 -0.03
N ASP A 400 3.14 -8.21 0.60
CA ASP A 400 2.82 -9.44 -0.09
C ASP A 400 1.32 -9.74 -0.02
N TYR A 401 0.66 -9.36 1.08
CA TYR A 401 -0.76 -9.60 1.35
C TYR A 401 -1.44 -8.28 1.70
N ASP A 402 -2.16 -7.68 0.74
CA ASP A 402 -2.95 -6.47 0.94
C ASP A 402 -4.34 -6.83 1.44
N ALA A 403 -4.61 -6.59 2.72
CA ALA A 403 -5.88 -6.87 3.37
C ALA A 403 -6.86 -5.70 3.24
N LEU A 404 -7.85 -5.85 2.37
CA LEU A 404 -8.82 -4.79 2.07
C LEU A 404 -9.95 -4.77 3.09
N MET A 405 -10.06 -3.69 3.85
CA MET A 405 -11.03 -3.50 4.91
C MET A 405 -12.38 -2.98 4.36
N PHE A 406 -13.21 -3.88 3.79
CA PHE A 406 -14.53 -3.53 3.26
C PHE A 406 -15.60 -3.42 4.37
N TYR A 407 -15.34 -2.63 5.41
CA TYR A 407 -16.19 -2.61 6.61
C TYR A 407 -17.35 -1.62 6.54
N GLU A 408 -17.03 -0.34 6.42
CA GLU A 408 -17.84 0.80 6.82
C GLU A 408 -18.73 1.36 5.70
N ALA A 409 -19.30 0.51 4.84
CA ALA A 409 -20.15 0.96 3.75
C ALA A 409 -21.58 0.43 3.89
N ASP A 410 -22.59 1.26 3.65
CA ASP A 410 -23.95 0.77 3.40
C ASP A 410 -24.03 -0.02 2.08
N LYS A 411 -25.17 -0.66 1.78
CA LYS A 411 -25.29 -1.52 0.59
C LYS A 411 -24.95 -0.82 -0.72
N PRO A 412 -25.52 0.37 -1.05
CA PRO A 412 -25.19 1.06 -2.29
C PRO A 412 -23.73 1.48 -2.37
N GLN A 413 -23.16 1.97 -1.27
CA GLN A 413 -21.76 2.37 -1.18
C GLN A 413 -20.82 1.18 -1.39
N TYR A 414 -21.15 0.02 -0.79
CA TYR A 414 -20.37 -1.20 -0.94
C TYR A 414 -20.30 -1.64 -2.41
N ASP A 415 -21.44 -1.67 -3.09
CA ASP A 415 -21.52 -2.08 -4.48
C ASP A 415 -20.78 -1.12 -5.43
N ALA A 416 -20.86 0.19 -5.17
CA ALA A 416 -20.10 1.20 -5.90
C ALA A 416 -18.59 1.04 -5.68
N MET A 417 -18.19 0.82 -4.43
CA MET A 417 -16.79 0.63 -4.05
C MET A 417 -16.19 -0.63 -4.70
N LEU A 418 -16.91 -1.76 -4.73
CA LEU A 418 -16.44 -2.96 -5.43
C LEU A 418 -16.24 -2.72 -6.93
N LYS A 419 -17.12 -1.97 -7.56
CA LYS A 419 -16.97 -1.60 -8.97
C LYS A 419 -15.69 -0.81 -9.23
N ASP A 420 -15.37 0.14 -8.36
CA ASP A 420 -14.15 0.94 -8.46
C ASP A 420 -12.89 0.08 -8.25
N TRP A 421 -12.93 -0.83 -7.27
CA TRP A 421 -11.83 -1.78 -7.04
C TRP A 421 -11.64 -2.74 -8.20
N HIS A 422 -12.72 -3.29 -8.76
CA HIS A 422 -12.66 -4.17 -9.93
C HIS A 422 -12.02 -3.47 -11.15
N ALA A 423 -12.40 -2.23 -11.39
CA ALA A 423 -11.83 -1.44 -12.48
C ALA A 423 -10.32 -1.18 -12.28
N TYR A 424 -9.88 -1.00 -11.04
CA TYR A 424 -8.51 -0.69 -10.71
C TYR A 424 -7.57 -1.91 -10.72
N VAL A 425 -8.02 -3.05 -10.17
CA VAL A 425 -7.16 -4.24 -9.95
C VAL A 425 -7.49 -5.43 -10.85
N ARG A 426 -8.36 -5.28 -11.84
CA ARG A 426 -8.82 -6.38 -12.72
C ARG A 426 -7.68 -7.11 -13.45
N ARG A 427 -6.50 -6.52 -13.51
CA ARG A 427 -5.30 -7.12 -14.15
C ARG A 427 -4.48 -8.00 -13.20
N GLY A 428 -4.91 -8.18 -11.97
CA GLY A 428 -4.13 -8.90 -10.97
C GLY A 428 -2.87 -8.16 -10.55
N ASP A 429 -2.98 -6.86 -10.39
CA ASP A 429 -1.85 -5.94 -10.15
C ASP A 429 -1.30 -6.01 -8.73
N ALA A 430 -2.04 -6.59 -7.78
CA ALA A 430 -1.61 -6.83 -6.41
C ALA A 430 -2.28 -8.10 -5.87
N GLN A 431 -1.74 -8.69 -4.81
CA GLN A 431 -2.38 -9.80 -4.09
C GLN A 431 -3.28 -9.24 -3.01
N LEU A 432 -4.59 -9.33 -3.23
CA LEU A 432 -5.60 -8.71 -2.38
C LEU A 432 -6.33 -9.75 -1.55
N ILE A 433 -6.61 -9.42 -0.28
CA ILE A 433 -7.36 -10.25 0.65
C ILE A 433 -8.55 -9.43 1.14
N PRO A 434 -9.72 -9.50 0.50
CA PRO A 434 -10.88 -8.77 0.98
C PRO A 434 -11.35 -9.31 2.32
N GLY A 435 -11.74 -8.40 3.21
CA GLY A 435 -12.27 -8.75 4.52
C GLY A 435 -13.46 -7.91 4.92
N ASN A 436 -14.22 -8.43 5.86
CA ASN A 436 -15.33 -7.72 6.46
C ASN A 436 -15.42 -8.04 7.95
N ILE A 437 -16.23 -7.27 8.64
CA ILE A 437 -16.31 -7.20 10.09
C ILE A 437 -17.54 -7.90 10.63
N PHE A 438 -17.39 -8.64 11.74
CA PHE A 438 -18.50 -9.17 12.53
C PHE A 438 -19.09 -8.06 13.42
N ASP A 439 -19.87 -7.17 12.84
CA ASP A 439 -20.47 -6.08 13.60
C ASP A 439 -21.76 -5.60 12.92
N TRP A 440 -22.89 -6.00 13.47
CA TRP A 440 -24.19 -5.63 12.95
C TRP A 440 -24.47 -4.12 13.02
N GLU A 441 -23.98 -3.44 14.05
CA GLU A 441 -24.30 -2.03 14.30
C GLU A 441 -23.30 -1.05 13.68
N LEU A 442 -22.29 -1.54 12.97
CA LEU A 442 -21.27 -0.64 12.38
C LEU A 442 -21.92 0.38 11.43
N HIS A 443 -22.98 -0.02 10.75
CA HIS A 443 -23.78 0.84 9.87
C HIS A 443 -25.18 1.10 10.47
N GLN A 444 -25.28 2.12 11.30
CA GLN A 444 -26.53 2.44 12.02
C GLN A 444 -27.73 2.72 11.11
N LYS A 445 -27.51 3.20 9.88
CA LYS A 445 -28.58 3.49 8.92
C LYS A 445 -29.01 2.25 8.10
N ASP A 446 -28.13 1.29 7.94
CA ASP A 446 -28.40 0.05 7.19
C ASP A 446 -27.62 -1.10 7.88
N PRO A 447 -28.10 -1.55 9.06
CA PRO A 447 -27.44 -2.62 9.80
C PRO A 447 -27.33 -3.89 8.96
N ALA A 448 -26.13 -4.44 8.88
CA ALA A 448 -25.83 -5.62 8.08
C ALA A 448 -25.75 -6.87 8.97
N GLY A 449 -26.66 -7.83 8.74
CA GLY A 449 -26.62 -9.14 9.40
C GLY A 449 -25.78 -10.17 8.64
N PRO A 450 -25.74 -11.44 9.12
CA PRO A 450 -24.94 -12.50 8.52
C PRO A 450 -25.18 -12.71 7.02
N ALA A 451 -26.41 -12.65 6.55
CA ALA A 451 -26.72 -12.82 5.13
C ALA A 451 -26.10 -11.74 4.24
N GLU A 452 -26.13 -10.47 4.69
CA GLU A 452 -25.49 -9.37 3.97
C GLU A 452 -23.96 -9.46 4.06
N PHE A 453 -23.42 -9.82 5.21
CA PHE A 453 -22.00 -10.13 5.37
C PHE A 453 -21.56 -11.20 4.36
N GLY A 454 -22.32 -12.31 4.25
CA GLY A 454 -22.04 -13.36 3.28
C GLY A 454 -22.12 -12.89 1.83
N ARG A 455 -23.13 -12.10 1.48
CA ARG A 455 -23.28 -11.51 0.15
C ARG A 455 -22.06 -10.66 -0.21
N ARG A 456 -21.65 -9.77 0.70
CA ARG A 456 -20.50 -8.87 0.51
C ARG A 456 -19.21 -9.64 0.29
N MET A 457 -18.95 -10.63 1.13
CA MET A 457 -17.72 -11.41 1.05
C MET A 457 -17.64 -12.23 -0.26
N ARG A 458 -18.73 -12.87 -0.69
CA ARG A 458 -18.77 -13.61 -1.97
C ARG A 458 -18.55 -12.68 -3.15
N ARG A 459 -19.23 -11.52 -3.18
CA ARG A 459 -19.02 -10.53 -4.23
C ARG A 459 -17.60 -10.01 -4.26
N ALA A 460 -17.00 -9.71 -3.10
CA ALA A 460 -15.61 -9.27 -3.05
C ALA A 460 -14.65 -10.34 -3.60
N VAL A 461 -14.89 -11.62 -3.29
CA VAL A 461 -14.11 -12.73 -3.87
C VAL A 461 -14.24 -12.79 -5.39
N ASP A 462 -15.44 -12.61 -5.93
CA ASP A 462 -15.66 -12.69 -7.38
C ASP A 462 -15.15 -11.44 -8.13
N ASP A 463 -15.38 -10.25 -7.56
CA ASP A 463 -15.13 -8.99 -8.25
C ASP A 463 -13.67 -8.49 -8.10
N VAL A 464 -12.97 -8.81 -6.99
CA VAL A 464 -11.64 -8.22 -6.70
C VAL A 464 -10.48 -9.05 -7.26
N TYR A 465 -10.62 -10.37 -7.40
CA TYR A 465 -9.49 -11.23 -7.82
C TYR A 465 -9.26 -11.32 -9.34
N GLY A 466 -10.15 -10.82 -10.15
CA GLY A 466 -10.05 -10.99 -11.61
C GLY A 466 -9.92 -12.46 -12.00
N ASP A 467 -8.99 -12.78 -12.91
CA ASP A 467 -8.81 -14.12 -13.49
C ASP A 467 -7.76 -14.98 -12.77
N GLY A 468 -7.25 -14.55 -11.62
CA GLY A 468 -6.21 -15.28 -10.89
C GLY A 468 -6.74 -16.52 -10.15
N PRO A 469 -5.91 -17.56 -9.96
CA PRO A 469 -6.31 -18.79 -9.24
C PRO A 469 -6.30 -18.61 -7.71
N ALA A 470 -5.57 -17.63 -7.19
CA ALA A 470 -5.51 -17.37 -5.77
C ALA A 470 -6.81 -16.69 -5.29
N ARG A 471 -7.36 -17.19 -4.20
CA ARG A 471 -8.50 -16.62 -3.52
C ARG A 471 -8.21 -16.57 -2.03
N ALA A 472 -8.50 -15.44 -1.41
CA ALA A 472 -8.30 -15.29 0.02
C ALA A 472 -9.38 -14.39 0.62
N VAL A 473 -9.64 -14.54 1.91
CA VAL A 473 -10.46 -13.62 2.68
C VAL A 473 -9.94 -13.53 4.10
N PHE A 474 -10.28 -12.45 4.80
CA PHE A 474 -10.10 -12.41 6.24
C PHE A 474 -11.39 -12.01 6.95
N PHE A 475 -11.57 -12.53 8.15
CA PHE A 475 -12.66 -12.19 9.05
C PHE A 475 -12.14 -11.27 10.15
N HIS A 476 -12.69 -10.10 10.25
CA HIS A 476 -12.37 -9.13 11.30
C HIS A 476 -13.53 -9.07 12.30
N ASP A 477 -13.38 -9.43 13.55
CA ASP A 477 -12.35 -10.30 14.12
C ASP A 477 -13.01 -11.23 15.14
N LEU A 478 -12.28 -12.18 15.69
CA LEU A 478 -12.82 -13.12 16.67
C LEU A 478 -13.32 -12.45 17.97
N ALA A 479 -12.73 -11.32 18.39
CA ALA A 479 -13.23 -10.59 19.54
C ALA A 479 -14.66 -10.08 19.29
N ARG A 480 -14.94 -9.58 18.08
CA ARG A 480 -16.28 -9.14 17.70
C ARG A 480 -17.26 -10.30 17.54
N LEU A 481 -16.81 -11.43 17.01
CA LEU A 481 -17.63 -12.64 16.91
C LEU A 481 -18.05 -13.18 18.28
N LEU A 482 -17.18 -13.09 19.28
CA LEU A 482 -17.42 -13.68 20.59
C LEU A 482 -18.06 -12.72 21.60
N TRP A 483 -17.70 -11.45 21.52
CA TRP A 483 -18.08 -10.43 22.52
C TRP A 483 -18.61 -9.13 21.90
N GLY A 484 -18.80 -9.08 20.60
CA GLY A 484 -19.20 -7.87 19.88
C GLY A 484 -20.71 -7.72 19.70
N ARG A 485 -21.09 -6.77 18.86
CA ARG A 485 -22.47 -6.38 18.57
C ARG A 485 -23.03 -7.21 17.40
N LEU A 486 -23.55 -8.37 17.70
CA LEU A 486 -23.97 -9.37 16.69
C LEU A 486 -25.46 -9.31 16.32
N GLY A 487 -26.25 -8.44 16.96
CA GLY A 487 -27.68 -8.37 16.74
C GLY A 487 -28.42 -9.65 17.13
N PRO A 488 -29.60 -9.91 16.54
CA PRO A 488 -30.46 -11.03 16.96
C PRO A 488 -29.92 -12.42 16.59
N TRP A 489 -28.89 -12.50 15.72
CA TRP A 489 -28.36 -13.80 15.25
C TRP A 489 -27.33 -14.42 16.20
N GLY A 490 -26.74 -13.63 17.07
CA GLY A 490 -25.68 -14.07 17.98
C GLY A 490 -24.49 -14.73 17.28
N THR A 491 -23.57 -15.26 18.05
CA THR A 491 -22.33 -15.90 17.54
C THR A 491 -22.63 -17.01 16.54
N LYS A 492 -23.67 -17.82 16.77
CA LYS A 492 -23.99 -18.96 15.89
C LYS A 492 -24.31 -18.52 14.46
N GLY A 493 -25.20 -17.53 14.28
CA GLY A 493 -25.60 -17.06 12.95
C GLY A 493 -24.43 -16.50 12.14
N TRP A 494 -23.57 -15.74 12.78
CA TRP A 494 -22.36 -15.18 12.14
C TRP A 494 -21.33 -16.27 11.82
N ALA A 495 -21.12 -17.24 12.72
CA ALA A 495 -20.19 -18.35 12.49
C ALA A 495 -20.69 -19.28 11.36
N ASP A 496 -21.99 -19.58 11.28
CA ASP A 496 -22.58 -20.37 10.19
C ASP A 496 -22.30 -19.73 8.83
N GLU A 497 -22.46 -18.41 8.73
CA GLU A 497 -22.19 -17.69 7.49
C GLU A 497 -20.69 -17.64 7.18
N ALA A 498 -19.83 -17.42 8.17
CA ALA A 498 -18.36 -17.44 7.97
C ALA A 498 -17.88 -18.81 7.46
N ARG A 499 -18.39 -19.92 8.01
CA ARG A 499 -18.13 -21.27 7.48
C ARG A 499 -18.58 -21.43 6.03
N SER A 500 -19.73 -20.86 5.68
CA SER A 500 -20.24 -20.86 4.30
C SER A 500 -19.32 -20.09 3.36
N ILE A 501 -18.85 -18.91 3.77
CA ILE A 501 -17.86 -18.10 3.02
C ILE A 501 -16.56 -18.86 2.84
N SER A 502 -16.03 -19.50 3.89
CA SER A 502 -14.79 -20.27 3.82
C SER A 502 -14.88 -21.40 2.79
N ARG A 503 -15.99 -22.16 2.78
CA ARG A 503 -16.23 -23.18 1.76
C ARG A 503 -16.33 -22.58 0.37
N TYR A 504 -16.99 -21.43 0.22
CA TYR A 504 -17.11 -20.74 -1.06
C TYR A 504 -15.75 -20.35 -1.61
N VAL A 505 -14.90 -19.70 -0.81
CA VAL A 505 -13.53 -19.30 -1.21
C VAL A 505 -12.71 -20.50 -1.70
N LYS A 506 -12.75 -21.61 -0.96
CA LYS A 506 -12.03 -22.84 -1.30
C LYS A 506 -12.56 -23.48 -2.59
N SER A 507 -13.88 -23.49 -2.79
CA SER A 507 -14.47 -24.01 -4.02
C SER A 507 -14.13 -23.17 -5.25
N ARG A 508 -14.14 -21.84 -5.11
CA ARG A 508 -13.77 -20.92 -6.20
C ARG A 508 -12.28 -21.03 -6.57
N ALA A 509 -11.40 -21.24 -5.59
CA ALA A 509 -9.98 -21.47 -5.84
C ALA A 509 -9.72 -22.80 -6.56
N ALA A 510 -10.45 -23.86 -6.21
CA ALA A 510 -10.34 -25.18 -6.85
C ALA A 510 -10.82 -25.18 -8.31
N SER A 511 -11.81 -24.34 -8.65
CA SER A 511 -12.39 -24.26 -10.01
C SER A 511 -11.65 -23.29 -10.95
N ALA A 512 -10.66 -22.54 -10.46
CA ALA A 512 -9.91 -21.61 -11.30
C ALA A 512 -8.99 -22.37 -12.28
N PRO A 513 -9.00 -22.05 -13.58
CA PRO A 513 -8.11 -22.70 -14.53
C PRO A 513 -6.65 -22.41 -14.17
N GLU A 514 -5.81 -23.44 -14.15
CA GLU A 514 -4.37 -23.22 -14.07
C GLU A 514 -3.93 -22.42 -15.30
N LYS A 515 -3.41 -21.20 -15.09
CA LYS A 515 -2.74 -20.49 -16.17
C LYS A 515 -1.56 -21.37 -16.61
N LYS A 516 -1.61 -21.90 -17.83
CA LYS A 516 -0.43 -22.50 -18.44
C LYS A 516 0.69 -21.44 -18.46
N PRO A 517 1.91 -21.84 -18.10
CA PRO A 517 3.05 -20.94 -17.98
C PRO A 517 3.38 -20.22 -19.30
#